data_10723165fea9b90660d8e8305dff901e
#
_entry.id   10723165fea9b90660d8e8305dff901e
#
_cell.length_a   1.000
_cell.length_b   1.000
_cell.length_c   1.000
_cell.angle_alpha   90.00
_cell.angle_beta   90.00
_cell.angle_gamma   90.00
#
_symmetry.space_group_name_H-M   'P 1'
#
loop_
_entity.id
_entity.type
_entity.pdbx_description
1 polymer ?
#
loop_
_entity_poly.entity_id
_entity_poly.type
_entity_poly.pdbx_seq_one_letter_code
_entity_poly.pdbx_strand_id
1 'polypeptide(L)'
;MHKSVVIALGEVGYLEKQSPHQLYEKDTNPGDENYTKYARELDIHFCFYRGIKQGYPWCDVFVDWCFVKAYGVVAGRRLLCQPILSRGAGCRYSYGYYREAGRLADSPQEGDQIFFQREGKICHTGLVTGVDDSRVYTVEGNTSSEAGIVANGGCVAQKSYDLHDPGIAGYGRPDYDAVGE
;
A
#
# COMPACT_ATOMS: atom_id res chain seq x y z
N MET A 1 17.25 -3.41 2.35
CA MET A 1 16.03 -2.71 1.84
C MET A 1 15.36 -3.62 0.83
N HIS A 2 14.13 -4.03 1.12
CA HIS A 2 13.34 -4.91 0.24
C HIS A 2 12.99 -4.25 -1.09
N LYS A 3 12.88 -5.04 -2.17
CA LYS A 3 12.58 -4.52 -3.51
C LYS A 3 11.26 -3.76 -3.58
N SER A 4 10.24 -4.21 -2.85
CA SER A 4 8.95 -3.49 -2.74
C SER A 4 9.10 -2.09 -2.17
N VAL A 5 9.98 -1.91 -1.18
CA VAL A 5 10.29 -0.61 -0.56
C VAL A 5 11.00 0.31 -1.56
N VAL A 6 11.99 -0.23 -2.30
CA VAL A 6 12.71 0.54 -3.34
C VAL A 6 11.73 1.06 -4.41
N ILE A 7 10.80 0.21 -4.84
CA ILE A 7 9.77 0.58 -5.82
C ILE A 7 8.86 1.66 -5.24
N ALA A 8 8.38 1.50 -4.00
CA ALA A 8 7.50 2.47 -3.36
C ALA A 8 8.15 3.86 -3.22
N LEU A 9 9.42 3.91 -2.79
CA LEU A 9 10.20 5.14 -2.70
C LEU A 9 10.36 5.83 -4.06
N GLY A 10 10.52 5.05 -5.14
CA GLY A 10 10.59 5.55 -6.50
C GLY A 10 9.31 6.26 -6.98
N GLU A 11 8.18 6.00 -6.35
CA GLU A 11 6.87 6.56 -6.70
C GLU A 11 6.52 7.86 -5.96
N VAL A 12 7.28 8.26 -4.96
CA VAL A 12 7.03 9.51 -4.20
C VAL A 12 6.88 10.71 -5.15
N GLY A 13 5.83 11.49 -4.90
CA GLY A 13 5.43 12.62 -5.74
C GLY A 13 4.47 12.27 -6.89
N TYR A 14 4.06 10.99 -7.03
CA TYR A 14 3.00 10.64 -7.97
C TYR A 14 1.67 11.24 -7.50
N LEU A 15 0.95 11.89 -8.42
CA LEU A 15 -0.39 12.44 -8.22
C LEU A 15 -1.43 11.58 -8.94
N GLU A 16 -2.55 11.30 -8.28
CA GLU A 16 -3.70 10.68 -8.95
C GLU A 16 -4.21 11.58 -10.08
N LYS A 17 -4.92 10.98 -11.02
CA LYS A 17 -5.34 11.66 -12.25
C LYS A 17 -6.84 11.93 -12.25
N GLN A 18 -7.20 13.02 -12.90
CA GLN A 18 -8.59 13.40 -13.15
C GLN A 18 -9.29 12.45 -14.14
N SER A 19 -8.53 11.73 -14.95
CA SER A 19 -9.05 10.87 -16.01
C SER A 19 -8.05 9.76 -16.35
N PRO A 20 -8.42 8.72 -17.13
CA PRO A 20 -7.52 7.64 -17.51
C PRO A 20 -6.40 8.03 -18.50
N HIS A 21 -6.11 9.33 -18.65
CA HIS A 21 -5.04 9.84 -19.49
C HIS A 21 -3.79 10.15 -18.68
N GLN A 22 -2.62 10.00 -19.31
CA GLN A 22 -1.31 10.34 -18.73
C GLN A 22 -1.02 9.64 -17.38
N LEU A 23 -1.51 8.42 -17.21
CA LEU A 23 -1.38 7.66 -15.94
C LEU A 23 0.06 7.41 -15.53
N TYR A 24 1.00 7.36 -16.47
CA TYR A 24 2.41 6.99 -16.22
C TYR A 24 3.31 8.18 -15.88
N GLU A 25 2.82 9.39 -16.04
CA GLU A 25 3.53 10.61 -15.68
C GLU A 25 3.21 10.99 -14.23
N LYS A 26 4.20 11.48 -13.47
CA LYS A 26 4.03 11.68 -12.03
C LYS A 26 3.05 12.80 -11.68
N ASP A 27 3.16 13.95 -12.35
CA ASP A 27 2.56 15.22 -11.91
C ASP A 27 1.60 15.86 -12.93
N THR A 28 1.41 15.21 -14.08
CA THR A 28 0.48 15.71 -15.11
C THR A 28 -0.95 15.24 -14.86
N ASN A 29 -1.94 15.97 -15.38
CA ASN A 29 -3.37 15.66 -15.30
C ASN A 29 -3.85 15.36 -13.86
N PRO A 30 -3.43 16.14 -12.83
CA PRO A 30 -3.81 15.87 -11.46
C PRO A 30 -5.32 16.05 -11.25
N GLY A 31 -5.89 15.27 -10.34
CA GLY A 31 -7.31 15.33 -10.00
C GLY A 31 -7.62 14.57 -8.72
N ASP A 32 -8.90 14.28 -8.50
CA ASP A 32 -9.45 13.61 -7.32
C ASP A 32 -10.38 12.43 -7.68
N GLU A 33 -10.24 11.92 -8.91
CA GLU A 33 -11.09 10.84 -9.44
C GLU A 33 -10.50 9.45 -9.27
N ASN A 34 -9.43 9.30 -8.47
CA ASN A 34 -8.74 8.05 -8.15
C ASN A 34 -8.22 7.26 -9.38
N TYR A 35 -7.94 7.93 -10.51
CA TYR A 35 -7.29 7.27 -11.65
C TYR A 35 -5.78 7.16 -11.40
N THR A 36 -5.26 5.93 -11.44
CA THR A 36 -3.83 5.68 -11.23
C THR A 36 -3.28 4.63 -12.19
N LYS A 37 -1.96 4.69 -12.46
CA LYS A 37 -1.27 3.61 -13.17
C LYS A 37 -1.27 2.30 -12.37
N TYR A 38 -1.29 2.38 -11.03
CA TYR A 38 -1.27 1.23 -10.14
C TYR A 38 -2.51 0.36 -10.34
N ALA A 39 -3.69 0.96 -10.24
CA ALA A 39 -4.95 0.28 -10.52
C ALA A 39 -5.00 -0.23 -11.97
N ARG A 40 -4.58 0.59 -12.94
CA ARG A 40 -4.55 0.23 -14.36
C ARG A 40 -3.73 -1.03 -14.63
N GLU A 41 -2.52 -1.12 -14.07
CA GLU A 41 -1.67 -2.28 -14.26
C GLU A 41 -2.21 -3.52 -13.55
N LEU A 42 -2.68 -3.39 -12.31
CA LEU A 42 -3.26 -4.51 -11.56
C LEU A 42 -4.55 -5.03 -12.21
N ASP A 43 -5.38 -4.15 -12.76
CA ASP A 43 -6.64 -4.52 -13.42
C ASP A 43 -6.40 -5.21 -14.77
N ILE A 44 -5.54 -4.64 -15.62
CA ILE A 44 -5.44 -5.01 -17.04
C ILE A 44 -4.25 -5.94 -17.31
N HIS A 45 -3.06 -5.63 -16.78
CA HIS A 45 -1.85 -6.38 -17.09
C HIS A 45 -1.70 -7.61 -16.20
N PHE A 46 -2.10 -7.51 -14.94
CA PHE A 46 -1.89 -8.56 -13.96
C PHE A 46 -3.16 -9.33 -13.59
N CYS A 47 -4.35 -8.82 -13.91
CA CYS A 47 -5.64 -9.39 -13.51
C CYS A 47 -5.64 -9.78 -12.01
N PHE A 48 -5.16 -8.84 -11.18
CA PHE A 48 -4.83 -9.12 -9.78
C PHE A 48 -6.08 -9.28 -8.92
N TYR A 49 -7.10 -8.46 -9.16
CA TYR A 49 -8.34 -8.49 -8.40
C TYR A 49 -9.49 -9.14 -9.15
N ARG A 50 -10.53 -9.47 -8.40
CA ARG A 50 -11.81 -9.84 -8.97
C ARG A 50 -12.58 -8.56 -9.36
N GLY A 51 -12.42 -8.13 -10.61
CA GLY A 51 -13.04 -6.91 -11.15
C GLY A 51 -12.15 -5.67 -11.01
N ILE A 52 -12.50 -4.66 -11.77
CA ILE A 52 -11.74 -3.40 -11.96
C ILE A 52 -11.73 -2.57 -10.68
N LYS A 53 -10.58 -2.00 -10.35
CA LYS A 53 -10.36 -1.12 -9.18
C LYS A 53 -9.98 0.31 -9.55
N GLN A 54 -9.88 0.62 -10.84
CA GLN A 54 -9.67 1.99 -11.29
C GLN A 54 -10.83 2.89 -10.84
N GLY A 55 -10.54 4.07 -10.31
CA GLY A 55 -11.54 5.00 -9.78
C GLY A 55 -11.93 4.75 -8.30
N TYR A 56 -11.30 3.81 -7.62
CA TYR A 56 -11.50 3.55 -6.18
C TYR A 56 -10.33 4.07 -5.35
N PRO A 57 -10.54 4.33 -4.03
CA PRO A 57 -9.43 4.64 -3.11
C PRO A 57 -8.29 3.64 -3.24
N TRP A 58 -7.07 4.13 -3.39
CA TRP A 58 -5.95 3.33 -3.92
C TRP A 58 -4.77 3.16 -2.95
N CYS A 59 -4.93 3.41 -1.66
CA CYS A 59 -3.86 3.20 -0.68
C CYS A 59 -3.39 1.73 -0.67
N ASP A 60 -4.32 0.78 -0.64
CA ASP A 60 -4.03 -0.65 -0.66
C ASP A 60 -3.58 -1.14 -2.05
N VAL A 61 -4.20 -0.59 -3.11
CA VAL A 61 -3.80 -0.83 -4.50
C VAL A 61 -2.32 -0.46 -4.74
N PHE A 62 -1.86 0.64 -4.15
CA PHE A 62 -0.47 1.07 -4.25
C PHE A 62 0.49 0.04 -3.62
N VAL A 63 0.17 -0.43 -2.42
CA VAL A 63 0.98 -1.45 -1.75
C VAL A 63 1.00 -2.75 -2.56
N ASP A 64 -0.16 -3.25 -2.97
CA ASP A 64 -0.28 -4.45 -3.80
C ASP A 64 0.53 -4.32 -5.10
N TRP A 65 0.47 -3.16 -5.74
CA TRP A 65 1.24 -2.88 -6.95
C TRP A 65 2.75 -2.92 -6.71
N CYS A 66 3.23 -2.36 -5.60
CA CYS A 66 4.65 -2.40 -5.25
C CYS A 66 5.16 -3.84 -5.10
N PHE A 67 4.38 -4.71 -4.46
CA PHE A 67 4.74 -6.13 -4.32
C PHE A 67 4.68 -6.90 -5.65
N VAL A 68 3.66 -6.66 -6.46
CA VAL A 68 3.52 -7.31 -7.78
C VAL A 68 4.66 -6.88 -8.72
N LYS A 69 5.03 -5.60 -8.70
CA LYS A 69 6.17 -5.09 -9.50
C LYS A 69 7.50 -5.66 -9.03
N ALA A 70 7.69 -5.83 -7.73
CA ALA A 70 8.93 -6.33 -7.15
C ALA A 70 9.13 -7.83 -7.36
N TYR A 71 8.06 -8.62 -7.22
CA TYR A 71 8.15 -10.08 -7.09
C TYR A 71 7.30 -10.86 -8.10
N GLY A 72 6.52 -10.17 -8.92
CA GLY A 72 5.52 -10.79 -9.79
C GLY A 72 4.24 -11.19 -9.07
N VAL A 73 3.20 -11.53 -9.83
CA VAL A 73 1.85 -11.78 -9.29
C VAL A 73 1.80 -12.89 -8.25
N VAL A 74 2.46 -14.02 -8.52
CA VAL A 74 2.38 -15.20 -7.64
C VAL A 74 3.09 -14.96 -6.31
N ALA A 75 4.33 -14.49 -6.36
CA ALA A 75 5.11 -14.22 -5.16
C ALA A 75 4.55 -13.00 -4.41
N GLY A 76 4.13 -11.94 -5.10
CA GLY A 76 3.48 -10.77 -4.49
C GLY A 76 2.23 -11.17 -3.69
N ARG A 77 1.33 -11.99 -4.27
CA ARG A 77 0.17 -12.51 -3.52
C ARG A 77 0.57 -13.29 -2.28
N ARG A 78 1.57 -14.15 -2.39
CA ARG A 78 2.05 -14.94 -1.27
C ARG A 78 2.58 -14.06 -0.14
N LEU A 79 3.40 -13.06 -0.46
CA LEU A 79 3.93 -12.09 0.51
C LEU A 79 2.83 -11.29 1.20
N LEU A 80 1.81 -10.87 0.45
CA LEU A 80 0.66 -10.13 0.95
C LEU A 80 -0.40 -11.01 1.64
N CYS A 81 -0.16 -12.33 1.75
CA CYS A 81 -1.15 -13.31 2.25
C CYS A 81 -2.48 -13.29 1.48
N GLN A 82 -2.50 -12.78 0.26
CA GLN A 82 -3.73 -12.61 -0.51
C GLN A 82 -4.16 -13.89 -1.22
N PRO A 83 -5.44 -14.28 -1.12
CA PRO A 83 -5.96 -15.43 -1.86
C PRO A 83 -5.99 -15.14 -3.37
N ILE A 84 -5.92 -16.21 -4.17
CA ILE A 84 -6.23 -16.12 -5.61
C ILE A 84 -7.68 -15.63 -5.73
N LEU A 85 -7.92 -14.61 -6.56
CA LEU A 85 -9.21 -13.92 -6.68
C LEU A 85 -9.63 -13.16 -5.40
N SER A 86 -8.71 -12.41 -4.80
CA SER A 86 -9.03 -11.52 -3.68
C SER A 86 -10.20 -10.60 -4.05
N ARG A 87 -11.12 -10.42 -3.09
CA ARG A 87 -12.35 -9.65 -3.33
C ARG A 87 -12.13 -8.16 -3.43
N GLY A 88 -11.05 -7.65 -2.86
CA GLY A 88 -10.93 -6.22 -2.65
C GLY A 88 -9.51 -5.67 -2.72
N ALA A 89 -9.49 -4.44 -3.14
CA ALA A 89 -8.36 -3.53 -3.07
C ALA A 89 -8.55 -2.58 -1.88
N GLY A 90 -8.90 -3.09 -0.72
CA GLY A 90 -9.16 -2.27 0.46
C GLY A 90 -8.37 -2.74 1.66
N CYS A 91 -7.68 -1.81 2.34
CA CYS A 91 -6.79 -2.09 3.47
C CYS A 91 -7.41 -2.98 4.57
N ARG A 92 -8.73 -2.92 4.77
CA ARG A 92 -9.43 -3.84 5.70
C ARG A 92 -9.37 -5.31 5.27
N TYR A 93 -9.35 -5.59 3.97
CA TYR A 93 -9.23 -6.96 3.46
C TYR A 93 -7.80 -7.46 3.64
N SER A 94 -6.81 -6.65 3.28
CA SER A 94 -5.39 -6.97 3.44
C SER A 94 -5.04 -7.19 4.91
N TYR A 95 -5.53 -6.35 5.82
CA TYR A 95 -5.42 -6.59 7.27
C TYR A 95 -6.01 -7.95 7.68
N GLY A 96 -7.19 -8.29 7.13
CA GLY A 96 -7.83 -9.58 7.37
C GLY A 96 -7.00 -10.77 6.89
N TYR A 97 -6.37 -10.67 5.72
CA TYR A 97 -5.52 -11.73 5.15
C TYR A 97 -4.28 -11.99 6.02
N TYR A 98 -3.57 -10.95 6.47
CA TYR A 98 -2.46 -11.10 7.40
C TYR A 98 -2.89 -11.69 8.74
N ARG A 99 -4.04 -11.26 9.27
CA ARG A 99 -4.61 -11.80 10.51
C ARG A 99 -4.94 -13.30 10.38
N GLU A 100 -5.60 -13.70 9.31
CA GLU A 100 -5.97 -15.11 9.04
C GLU A 100 -4.74 -15.99 8.81
N ALA A 101 -3.67 -15.42 8.25
CA ALA A 101 -2.40 -16.09 8.06
C ALA A 101 -1.51 -16.12 9.34
N GLY A 102 -1.93 -15.48 10.44
CA GLY A 102 -1.12 -15.36 11.66
C GLY A 102 0.13 -14.49 11.48
N ARG A 103 0.07 -13.51 10.57
CA ARG A 103 1.18 -12.67 10.15
C ARG A 103 1.03 -11.20 10.55
N LEU A 104 0.14 -10.87 11.49
CA LEU A 104 0.11 -9.55 12.11
C LEU A 104 1.19 -9.47 13.20
N ALA A 105 1.86 -8.32 13.27
CA ALA A 105 2.86 -7.99 14.27
C ALA A 105 2.51 -6.67 14.97
N ASP A 106 2.92 -6.54 16.23
CA ASP A 106 2.70 -5.34 17.06
C ASP A 106 3.87 -4.34 16.95
N SER A 107 5.00 -4.77 16.39
CA SER A 107 6.18 -3.92 16.19
C SER A 107 6.56 -3.88 14.71
N PRO A 108 6.94 -2.70 14.17
CA PRO A 108 7.27 -2.54 12.76
C PRO A 108 8.65 -3.11 12.41
N GLN A 109 8.77 -3.54 11.16
CA GLN A 109 10.03 -3.79 10.47
C GLN A 109 9.97 -3.18 9.07
N GLU A 110 11.13 -2.85 8.50
CA GLU A 110 11.20 -2.43 7.09
C GLU A 110 10.57 -3.52 6.20
N GLY A 111 9.73 -3.10 5.28
CA GLY A 111 9.00 -3.98 4.38
C GLY A 111 7.64 -4.46 4.89
N ASP A 112 7.29 -4.21 6.15
CA ASP A 112 5.94 -4.49 6.65
C ASP A 112 4.90 -3.58 5.98
N GLN A 113 3.69 -4.09 5.80
CA GLN A 113 2.52 -3.28 5.45
C GLN A 113 1.92 -2.71 6.74
N ILE A 114 2.00 -1.39 6.97
CA ILE A 114 1.38 -0.73 8.12
C ILE A 114 -0.11 -0.52 7.85
N PHE A 115 -0.92 -0.73 8.89
CA PHE A 115 -2.36 -0.48 8.86
C PHE A 115 -2.76 0.57 9.89
N PHE A 116 -3.61 1.50 9.46
CA PHE A 116 -4.13 2.56 10.31
C PHE A 116 -5.61 2.37 10.56
N GLN A 117 -6.06 2.82 11.75
CA GLN A 117 -7.44 2.76 12.19
C GLN A 117 -7.97 4.13 12.60
N ARG A 118 -9.27 4.27 12.49
CA ARG A 118 -10.05 5.34 13.11
C ARG A 118 -11.30 4.72 13.74
N GLU A 119 -11.52 4.96 15.01
CA GLU A 119 -12.66 4.39 15.76
C GLU A 119 -12.77 2.87 15.65
N GLY A 120 -11.62 2.17 15.72
CA GLY A 120 -11.55 0.71 15.63
C GLY A 120 -11.76 0.11 14.23
N LYS A 121 -11.85 0.96 13.19
CA LYS A 121 -12.01 0.52 11.80
C LYS A 121 -10.75 0.80 11.00
N ILE A 122 -10.24 -0.22 10.31
CA ILE A 122 -9.11 -0.05 9.39
C ILE A 122 -9.52 0.92 8.28
N CYS A 123 -8.76 2.00 8.11
CA CYS A 123 -9.10 3.10 7.19
C CYS A 123 -8.00 3.47 6.21
N HIS A 124 -6.74 3.08 6.45
CA HIS A 124 -5.62 3.43 5.59
C HIS A 124 -4.48 2.41 5.72
N THR A 125 -3.53 2.44 4.78
CA THR A 125 -2.36 1.57 4.76
C THR A 125 -1.22 2.19 3.97
N GLY A 126 -0.01 1.72 4.25
CA GLY A 126 1.22 2.08 3.55
C GLY A 126 2.28 1.00 3.69
N LEU A 127 3.49 1.28 3.25
CA LEU A 127 4.64 0.38 3.33
C LEU A 127 5.70 0.99 4.25
N VAL A 128 6.16 0.23 5.25
CA VAL A 128 7.23 0.65 6.17
C VAL A 128 8.55 0.70 5.42
N THR A 129 9.23 1.85 5.48
CA THR A 129 10.52 2.08 4.83
C THR A 129 11.69 2.13 5.81
N GLY A 130 11.40 2.23 7.10
CA GLY A 130 12.40 2.26 8.16
C GLY A 130 11.77 2.46 9.52
N VAL A 131 12.56 2.21 10.55
CA VAL A 131 12.17 2.34 11.96
C VAL A 131 13.36 2.85 12.75
N ASP A 132 13.15 3.75 13.69
CA ASP A 132 14.12 4.12 14.72
C ASP A 132 13.53 3.93 16.13
N ASP A 133 14.19 4.41 17.17
CA ASP A 133 13.79 4.21 18.55
C ASP A 133 12.43 4.84 18.91
N SER A 134 11.92 5.76 18.11
CA SER A 134 10.73 6.56 18.40
C SER A 134 9.71 6.59 17.26
N ARG A 135 10.12 6.31 16.05
CA ARG A 135 9.28 6.51 14.86
C ARG A 135 9.31 5.36 13.88
N VAL A 136 8.19 5.17 13.20
CA VAL A 136 8.08 4.39 11.98
C VAL A 136 7.97 5.32 10.78
N TYR A 137 8.73 5.05 9.73
CA TYR A 137 8.74 5.77 8.46
C TYR A 137 8.02 4.96 7.40
N THR A 138 7.21 5.63 6.58
CA THR A 138 6.37 4.98 5.57
C THR A 138 6.44 5.65 4.21
N VAL A 139 6.05 4.91 3.17
CA VAL A 139 5.55 5.46 1.90
C VAL A 139 4.10 5.00 1.72
N GLU A 140 3.22 5.94 1.42
CA GLU A 140 1.79 5.71 1.35
C GLU A 140 1.22 6.25 0.04
N GLY A 141 0.32 5.49 -0.57
CA GLY A 141 -0.50 5.94 -1.69
C GLY A 141 -1.84 6.52 -1.22
N ASN A 142 -2.48 7.31 -2.05
CA ASN A 142 -3.75 7.98 -1.75
C ASN A 142 -3.71 8.81 -0.46
N THR A 143 -2.58 9.47 -0.22
CA THR A 143 -2.33 10.32 0.94
C THR A 143 -1.97 11.74 0.52
N SER A 144 -1.54 12.57 1.45
CA SER A 144 -0.94 13.89 1.19
C SER A 144 0.35 14.06 1.98
N SER A 145 1.12 15.12 1.67
CA SER A 145 2.32 15.48 2.45
C SER A 145 2.01 16.07 3.84
N GLU A 146 0.73 16.28 4.17
CA GLU A 146 0.32 16.75 5.49
C GLU A 146 0.63 15.74 6.57
N ALA A 147 0.94 16.21 7.78
CA ALA A 147 1.20 15.36 8.93
C ALA A 147 -0.05 14.54 9.33
N GLY A 148 0.18 13.38 9.92
CA GLY A 148 -0.88 12.48 10.39
C GLY A 148 -1.49 11.61 9.29
N ILE A 149 -2.51 10.84 9.66
CA ILE A 149 -3.15 9.85 8.77
C ILE A 149 -4.11 10.58 7.82
N VAL A 150 -3.80 10.55 6.53
CA VAL A 150 -4.64 11.10 5.45
C VAL A 150 -5.03 9.95 4.53
N ALA A 151 -6.28 9.53 4.61
CA ALA A 151 -6.78 8.34 3.92
C ALA A 151 -7.34 8.59 2.51
N ASN A 152 -7.36 9.84 2.05
CA ASN A 152 -7.78 10.23 0.71
C ASN A 152 -7.14 11.58 0.35
N GLY A 153 -5.86 11.57 -0.02
CA GLY A 153 -5.07 12.77 -0.27
C GLY A 153 -4.52 12.90 -1.70
N GLY A 154 -4.71 11.90 -2.53
CA GLY A 154 -4.42 11.96 -3.97
C GLY A 154 -2.96 11.86 -4.39
N CYS A 155 -2.01 11.59 -3.49
CA CYS A 155 -0.61 11.44 -3.88
C CYS A 155 0.09 10.24 -3.23
N VAL A 156 1.31 9.96 -3.70
CA VAL A 156 2.29 9.11 -2.99
C VAL A 156 3.22 10.00 -2.20
N ALA A 157 3.26 9.81 -0.89
CA ALA A 157 4.10 10.61 -0.01
C ALA A 157 4.86 9.76 1.03
N GLN A 158 6.02 10.26 1.46
CA GLN A 158 6.71 9.76 2.63
C GLN A 158 6.09 10.38 3.88
N LYS A 159 5.91 9.56 4.92
CA LYS A 159 5.36 9.97 6.21
C LYS A 159 6.14 9.36 7.35
N SER A 160 5.85 9.84 8.57
CA SER A 160 6.38 9.21 9.78
C SER A 160 5.41 9.39 10.93
N TYR A 161 5.38 8.39 11.81
CA TYR A 161 4.48 8.34 12.97
C TYR A 161 5.26 7.96 14.22
N ASP A 162 4.77 8.35 15.38
CA ASP A 162 5.24 7.81 16.65
C ASP A 162 4.96 6.31 16.70
N LEU A 163 5.88 5.52 17.26
CA LEU A 163 5.68 4.06 17.38
C LEU A 163 4.45 3.67 18.21
N HIS A 164 4.01 4.58 19.10
CA HIS A 164 2.84 4.39 19.97
C HIS A 164 1.63 5.19 19.51
N ASP A 165 1.59 5.67 18.25
CA ASP A 165 0.44 6.40 17.71
C ASP A 165 -0.81 5.49 17.78
N PRO A 166 -1.88 5.90 18.50
CA PRO A 166 -3.09 5.10 18.65
C PRO A 166 -3.85 4.87 17.32
N GLY A 167 -3.50 5.62 16.29
CA GLY A 167 -3.99 5.41 14.93
C GLY A 167 -3.37 4.20 14.24
N ILE A 168 -2.27 3.63 14.74
CA ILE A 168 -1.67 2.41 14.18
C ILE A 168 -2.43 1.19 14.70
N ALA A 169 -2.93 0.37 13.78
CA ALA A 169 -3.67 -0.86 14.09
C ALA A 169 -2.78 -2.10 14.15
N GLY A 170 -1.58 -2.03 13.59
CA GLY A 170 -0.62 -3.13 13.50
C GLY A 170 0.07 -3.22 12.15
N TYR A 171 0.88 -4.25 11.99
CA TYR A 171 1.75 -4.45 10.84
C TYR A 171 1.54 -5.84 10.24
N GLY A 172 1.24 -5.91 8.95
CA GLY A 172 1.26 -7.15 8.20
C GLY A 172 2.69 -7.47 7.78
N ARG A 173 3.21 -8.61 8.21
CA ARG A 173 4.60 -9.01 7.95
C ARG A 173 4.70 -10.01 6.82
N PRO A 174 5.22 -9.61 5.64
CA PRO A 174 5.45 -10.52 4.53
C PRO A 174 6.51 -11.57 4.87
N ASP A 175 6.40 -12.76 4.27
CA ASP A 175 7.39 -13.83 4.40
C ASP A 175 8.46 -13.72 3.32
N TYR A 176 9.37 -12.79 3.49
CA TYR A 176 10.43 -12.54 2.50
C TYR A 176 11.37 -13.74 2.30
N ASP A 177 11.62 -14.55 3.33
CA ASP A 177 12.40 -15.79 3.22
C ASP A 177 11.78 -16.75 2.20
N ALA A 178 10.46 -16.78 2.08
CA ALA A 178 9.74 -17.63 1.14
C ALA A 178 9.95 -17.26 -0.34
N VAL A 179 10.57 -16.12 -0.62
CA VAL A 179 10.92 -15.65 -1.97
C VAL A 179 12.42 -15.42 -2.14
N GLY A 180 13.23 -15.77 -1.13
CA GLY A 180 14.70 -15.70 -1.17
C GLY A 180 15.26 -14.28 -1.02
N GLU A 181 14.63 -13.45 -0.22
CA GLU A 181 15.07 -12.08 0.05
C GLU A 181 15.32 -11.84 1.54
#